data_00abc20ec24087d61b8ee25b4dfc76eb
#
_entry.id   00abc20ec24087d61b8ee25b4dfc76eb
#
_cell.length_a   1.000
_cell.length_b   1.000
_cell.length_c   1.000
_cell.angle_alpha   90.00
_cell.angle_beta   90.00
_cell.angle_gamma   90.00
#
_symmetry.space_group_name_H-M   'P 1'
#
loop_
_entity.id
_entity.type
_entity.pdbx_description
1 polymer ?
#
loop_
_entity_poly.entity_id
_entity_poly.type
_entity_poly.pdbx_seq_one_letter_code
_entity_poly.pdbx_strand_id
1 'polypeptide(L)'
;MIIFADTSAIGSVYLGDEAHGRWISDVILDGPDPVVISELADVEFASLLMRAESDGRINAREMAEYLAAYKEHTADDGPIGVVPITHDSLSRAQQFILQVSIRTLDALHLASAQLLADTNDDNVVVLTLDHRQAGAAQALGLTLYDGPAK
;
A
#
# COMPACT_ATOMS: atom_id res chain seq x y z
N MET A 1 -11.23 -0.10 12.48
CA MET A 1 -10.95 -0.02 11.03
C MET A 1 -9.52 -0.44 10.79
N ILE A 2 -9.27 -1.22 9.76
CA ILE A 2 -7.91 -1.60 9.33
C ILE A 2 -7.67 -0.92 7.97
N ILE A 3 -6.55 -0.23 7.84
CA ILE A 3 -6.17 0.43 6.59
C ILE A 3 -5.21 -0.48 5.83
N PHE A 4 -5.62 -0.92 4.65
CA PHE A 4 -4.74 -1.62 3.71
C PHE A 4 -4.16 -0.61 2.73
N ALA A 5 -2.86 -0.35 2.82
CA ALA A 5 -2.19 0.62 1.96
C ALA A 5 -1.50 -0.09 0.78
N ASP A 6 -1.65 0.46 -0.42
CA ASP A 6 -0.88 -0.01 -1.57
C ASP A 6 0.49 0.70 -1.64
N THR A 7 1.31 0.32 -2.61
CA THR A 7 2.65 0.87 -2.74
C THR A 7 2.67 2.36 -3.06
N SER A 8 1.63 2.88 -3.74
CA SER A 8 1.54 4.33 -4.02
C SER A 8 1.40 5.15 -2.74
N ALA A 9 0.58 4.68 -1.82
CA ALA A 9 0.39 5.32 -0.52
C ALA A 9 1.65 5.20 0.35
N ILE A 10 2.23 4.00 0.44
CA ILE A 10 3.48 3.78 1.20
C ILE A 10 4.62 4.61 0.63
N GLY A 11 4.79 4.64 -0.70
CA GLY A 11 5.82 5.44 -1.35
C GLY A 11 5.71 6.92 -1.01
N SER A 12 4.50 7.43 -0.87
CA SER A 12 4.24 8.84 -0.53
C SER A 12 4.70 9.23 0.88
N VAL A 13 4.81 8.28 1.80
CA VAL A 13 5.37 8.54 3.14
C VAL A 13 6.81 9.04 3.05
N TYR A 14 7.58 8.51 2.11
CA TYR A 14 9.03 8.77 1.96
C TYR A 14 9.33 9.73 0.81
N LEU A 15 8.59 9.63 -0.31
CA LEU A 15 8.84 10.35 -1.56
C LEU A 15 7.75 11.38 -1.90
N GLY A 16 6.71 11.49 -1.07
CA GLY A 16 5.58 12.37 -1.32
C GLY A 16 5.95 13.85 -1.27
N ASP A 17 5.20 14.65 -2.02
CA ASP A 17 5.27 16.10 -1.93
C ASP A 17 4.66 16.62 -0.61
N GLU A 18 4.80 17.91 -0.37
CA GLU A 18 4.28 18.55 0.85
C GLU A 18 2.75 18.40 1.01
N ALA A 19 2.02 18.30 -0.11
CA ALA A 19 0.57 18.20 -0.10
C ALA A 19 0.07 16.81 0.30
N HIS A 20 0.71 15.75 -0.19
CA HIS A 20 0.27 14.36 0.01
C HIS A 20 1.06 13.63 1.09
N GLY A 21 2.37 13.83 1.16
CA GLY A 21 3.25 13.06 2.04
C GLY A 21 2.95 13.25 3.52
N ARG A 22 2.57 14.46 3.94
CA ARG A 22 2.35 14.74 5.37
C ARG A 22 1.13 14.03 5.92
N TRP A 23 -0.04 14.22 5.32
CA TRP A 23 -1.25 13.60 5.84
C TRP A 23 -1.23 12.07 5.75
N ILE A 24 -0.61 11.53 4.68
CA ILE A 24 -0.43 10.07 4.54
C ILE A 24 0.52 9.54 5.61
N SER A 25 1.62 10.23 5.87
CA SER A 25 2.54 9.88 6.94
C SER A 25 1.84 9.89 8.30
N ASP A 26 1.05 10.93 8.58
CA ASP A 26 0.27 11.03 9.82
C ASP A 26 -0.71 9.86 9.97
N VAL A 27 -1.38 9.47 8.89
CA VAL A 27 -2.31 8.32 8.90
C VAL A 27 -1.60 7.00 9.09
N ILE A 28 -0.50 6.78 8.34
CA ILE A 28 0.17 5.47 8.29
C ILE A 28 1.06 5.23 9.50
N LEU A 29 1.80 6.24 9.94
CA LEU A 29 2.80 6.07 11.00
C LEU A 29 2.27 6.46 12.39
N ASP A 30 1.42 7.45 12.46
CA ASP A 30 0.99 8.06 13.74
C ASP A 30 -0.52 7.96 13.98
N GLY A 31 -1.28 7.42 13.03
CA GLY A 31 -2.72 7.29 13.13
C GLY A 31 -3.17 6.22 14.11
N PRO A 32 -4.44 6.27 14.56
CA PRO A 32 -4.97 5.32 15.55
C PRO A 32 -5.33 3.96 14.95
N ASP A 33 -5.49 3.86 13.65
CA ASP A 33 -5.93 2.64 12.99
C ASP A 33 -4.73 1.79 12.54
N PRO A 34 -4.79 0.44 12.69
CA PRO A 34 -3.76 -0.44 12.18
C PRO A 34 -3.60 -0.30 10.66
N VAL A 35 -2.35 -0.26 10.20
CA VAL A 35 -2.01 -0.21 8.78
C VAL A 35 -1.34 -1.50 8.38
N VAL A 36 -1.77 -2.06 7.26
CA VAL A 36 -1.26 -3.32 6.72
C VAL A 36 -0.93 -3.13 5.24
N ILE A 37 0.15 -3.76 4.79
CA ILE A 37 0.56 -3.80 3.39
C ILE A 37 0.77 -5.25 2.95
N SER A 38 0.75 -5.46 1.63
CA SER A 38 1.23 -6.71 1.05
C SER A 38 2.76 -6.75 1.04
N GLU A 39 3.36 -7.93 1.22
CA GLU A 39 4.81 -8.11 1.07
C GLU A 39 5.33 -7.75 -0.34
N LEU A 40 4.46 -7.67 -1.36
CA LEU A 40 4.80 -7.12 -2.67
C LEU A 40 5.35 -5.69 -2.57
N ALA A 41 4.91 -4.93 -1.59
CA ALA A 41 5.37 -3.57 -1.38
C ALA A 41 6.88 -3.51 -1.14
N ASP A 42 7.50 -4.54 -0.59
CA ASP A 42 8.96 -4.60 -0.38
C ASP A 42 9.71 -4.47 -1.71
N VAL A 43 9.26 -5.20 -2.72
CA VAL A 43 9.89 -5.18 -4.05
C VAL A 43 9.50 -3.92 -4.83
N GLU A 44 8.25 -3.54 -4.78
CA GLU A 44 7.76 -2.36 -5.49
C GLU A 44 8.34 -1.07 -4.92
N PHE A 45 8.51 -0.97 -3.60
CA PHE A 45 9.13 0.19 -2.96
C PHE A 45 10.60 0.32 -3.37
N ALA A 46 11.35 -0.77 -3.42
CA ALA A 46 12.72 -0.77 -3.95
C ALA A 46 12.76 -0.26 -5.40
N SER A 47 11.80 -0.68 -6.23
CA SER A 47 11.67 -0.21 -7.62
C SER A 47 11.34 1.29 -7.69
N LEU A 48 10.46 1.79 -6.81
CA LEU A 48 10.16 3.22 -6.71
C LEU A 48 11.41 4.04 -6.36
N LEU A 49 12.19 3.59 -5.39
CA LEU A 49 13.43 4.27 -4.97
C LEU A 49 14.45 4.31 -6.10
N MET A 50 14.64 3.19 -6.80
CA MET A 50 15.57 3.13 -7.92
C MET A 50 15.18 4.07 -9.06
N ARG A 51 13.88 4.16 -9.37
CA ARG A 51 13.40 5.11 -10.39
C ARG A 51 13.60 6.55 -9.94
N ALA A 52 13.29 6.88 -8.69
CA ALA A 52 13.48 8.23 -8.16
C ALA A 52 14.95 8.65 -8.17
N GLU A 53 15.88 7.75 -7.87
CA GLU A 53 17.32 8.00 -7.93
C GLU A 53 17.76 8.19 -9.38
N SER A 54 17.37 7.30 -10.29
CA SER A 54 17.70 7.41 -11.73
C SER A 54 17.17 8.69 -12.36
N ASP A 55 16.00 9.17 -11.93
CA ASP A 55 15.38 10.41 -12.41
C ASP A 55 15.99 11.67 -11.76
N GLY A 56 16.92 11.51 -10.84
CA GLY A 56 17.55 12.62 -10.13
C GLY A 56 16.67 13.29 -9.06
N ARG A 57 15.55 12.70 -8.69
CA ARG A 57 14.66 13.22 -7.64
C ARG A 57 15.22 13.02 -6.23
N ILE A 58 16.00 11.96 -6.05
CA ILE A 58 16.73 11.66 -4.83
C ILE A 58 18.15 11.22 -5.20
N ASN A 59 19.08 11.32 -4.26
CA ASN A 59 20.42 10.80 -4.42
C ASN A 59 20.58 9.41 -3.77
N ALA A 60 21.73 8.77 -3.97
CA ALA A 60 22.00 7.42 -3.46
C ALA A 60 21.94 7.35 -1.92
N ARG A 61 22.34 8.41 -1.24
CA ARG A 61 22.28 8.50 0.22
C ARG A 61 20.83 8.55 0.72
N GLU A 62 20.01 9.39 0.11
CA GLU A 62 18.57 9.49 0.43
C GLU A 62 17.86 8.17 0.15
N MET A 63 18.19 7.52 -0.97
CA MET A 63 17.64 6.18 -1.29
C MET A 63 17.94 5.18 -0.17
N ALA A 64 19.18 5.12 0.32
CA ALA A 64 19.58 4.24 1.41
C ALA A 64 18.86 4.58 2.72
N GLU A 65 18.70 5.86 3.03
CA GLU A 65 17.99 6.35 4.22
C GLU A 65 16.50 5.97 4.17
N TYR A 66 15.83 6.17 3.04
CA TYR A 66 14.41 5.81 2.88
C TYR A 66 14.19 4.30 2.95
N LEU A 67 15.07 3.52 2.35
CA LEU A 67 14.98 2.06 2.44
C LEU A 67 15.16 1.56 3.88
N ALA A 68 16.11 2.14 4.62
CA ALA A 68 16.33 1.81 6.02
C ALA A 68 15.11 2.16 6.90
N ALA A 69 14.52 3.36 6.68
CA ALA A 69 13.32 3.78 7.38
C ALA A 69 12.13 2.86 7.08
N TYR A 70 11.93 2.51 5.83
CA TYR A 70 10.88 1.56 5.42
C TYR A 70 11.03 0.21 6.10
N LYS A 71 12.24 -0.35 6.14
CA LYS A 71 12.52 -1.63 6.80
C LYS A 71 12.27 -1.57 8.31
N GLU A 72 12.58 -0.45 8.94
CA GLU A 72 12.28 -0.24 10.36
C GLU A 72 10.77 -0.16 10.61
N HIS A 73 10.04 0.58 9.78
CA HIS A 73 8.59 0.72 9.92
C HIS A 73 7.82 -0.57 9.64
N THR A 74 8.34 -1.45 8.80
CA THR A 74 7.72 -2.73 8.43
C THR A 74 8.28 -3.94 9.19
N ALA A 75 9.22 -3.72 10.11
CA ALA A 75 9.71 -4.77 11.00
C ALA A 75 8.59 -5.26 11.94
N ASP A 76 8.78 -6.42 12.56
CA ASP A 76 7.75 -7.07 13.39
C ASP A 76 7.22 -6.17 14.52
N ASP A 77 8.06 -5.28 15.03
CA ASP A 77 7.72 -4.29 16.08
C ASP A 77 7.38 -2.90 15.52
N GLY A 78 7.36 -2.75 14.20
CA GLY A 78 7.08 -1.49 13.53
C GLY A 78 5.57 -1.20 13.42
N PRO A 79 5.22 0.05 13.02
CA PRO A 79 3.83 0.49 12.93
C PRO A 79 3.05 -0.10 11.73
N ILE A 80 3.74 -0.71 10.75
CA ILE A 80 3.12 -1.24 9.54
C ILE A 80 3.18 -2.76 9.56
N GLY A 81 2.00 -3.41 9.54
CA GLY A 81 1.90 -4.85 9.38
C GLY A 81 2.11 -5.28 7.93
N VAL A 82 2.69 -6.45 7.72
CA VAL A 82 2.94 -7.00 6.39
C VAL A 82 2.25 -8.34 6.26
N VAL A 83 1.40 -8.52 5.25
CA VAL A 83 0.77 -9.80 4.95
C VAL A 83 1.46 -10.48 3.77
N PRO A 84 1.69 -11.79 3.86
CA PRO A 84 2.37 -12.53 2.80
C PRO A 84 1.46 -12.72 1.59
N ILE A 85 2.07 -12.90 0.41
CA ILE A 85 1.41 -13.43 -0.77
C ILE A 85 1.25 -14.94 -0.59
N THR A 86 0.02 -15.41 -0.68
CA THR A 86 -0.33 -16.81 -0.48
C THR A 86 -0.95 -17.39 -1.75
N HIS A 87 -1.17 -18.70 -1.75
CA HIS A 87 -1.93 -19.34 -2.83
C HIS A 87 -3.33 -18.74 -2.96
N ASP A 88 -3.98 -18.42 -1.84
CA ASP A 88 -5.30 -17.79 -1.84
C ASP A 88 -5.27 -16.37 -2.44
N SER A 89 -4.21 -15.58 -2.16
CA SER A 89 -4.04 -14.27 -2.79
C SER A 89 -3.89 -14.38 -4.30
N LEU A 90 -3.11 -15.35 -4.77
CA LEU A 90 -2.93 -15.59 -6.21
C LEU A 90 -4.25 -16.00 -6.89
N SER A 91 -5.00 -16.89 -6.27
CA SER A 91 -6.30 -17.35 -6.79
C SER A 91 -7.32 -16.20 -6.82
N ARG A 92 -7.38 -15.38 -5.79
CA ARG A 92 -8.27 -14.23 -5.72
C ARG A 92 -7.87 -13.15 -6.74
N ALA A 93 -6.59 -12.89 -6.91
CA ALA A 93 -6.09 -11.96 -7.90
C ALA A 93 -6.47 -12.40 -9.32
N GLN A 94 -6.38 -13.68 -9.63
CA GLN A 94 -6.85 -14.22 -10.91
C GLN A 94 -8.34 -13.94 -11.13
N GLN A 95 -9.16 -14.18 -10.12
CA GLN A 95 -10.60 -13.88 -10.19
C GLN A 95 -10.85 -12.38 -10.45
N PHE A 96 -10.12 -11.51 -9.79
CA PHE A 96 -10.25 -10.06 -9.96
C PHE A 96 -9.88 -9.61 -11.38
N ILE A 97 -8.78 -10.13 -11.94
CA ILE A 97 -8.35 -9.84 -13.32
C ILE A 97 -9.42 -10.25 -14.33
N LEU A 98 -10.14 -11.35 -14.07
CA LEU A 98 -11.21 -11.81 -14.95
C LEU A 98 -12.51 -10.98 -14.81
N GLN A 99 -12.64 -10.19 -13.76
CA GLN A 99 -13.82 -9.35 -13.51
C GLN A 99 -13.64 -7.91 -13.96
N VAL A 100 -12.46 -7.33 -13.73
CA VAL A 100 -12.14 -5.94 -14.04
C VAL A 100 -10.81 -5.82 -14.75
N SER A 101 -10.66 -4.79 -15.58
CA SER A 101 -9.39 -4.52 -16.26
C SER A 101 -8.38 -3.93 -15.26
N ILE A 102 -7.48 -4.77 -14.77
CA ILE A 102 -6.50 -4.44 -13.72
C ILE A 102 -5.18 -5.15 -14.00
N ARG A 103 -4.07 -4.50 -13.66
CA ARG A 103 -2.74 -5.09 -13.81
C ARG A 103 -2.48 -6.12 -12.70
N THR A 104 -1.55 -7.05 -12.98
CA THR A 104 -1.25 -8.19 -12.10
C THR A 104 -0.89 -7.77 -10.68
N LEU A 105 0.03 -6.82 -10.50
CA LEU A 105 0.45 -6.39 -9.16
C LEU A 105 -0.66 -5.66 -8.41
N ASP A 106 -1.44 -4.85 -9.12
CA ASP A 106 -2.60 -4.16 -8.53
C ASP A 106 -3.66 -5.16 -8.06
N ALA A 107 -3.91 -6.21 -8.86
CA ALA A 107 -4.82 -7.28 -8.49
C ALA A 107 -4.35 -8.03 -7.23
N LEU A 108 -3.05 -8.27 -7.10
CA LEU A 108 -2.47 -8.92 -5.92
C LEU A 108 -2.63 -8.07 -4.65
N HIS A 109 -2.44 -6.76 -4.73
CA HIS A 109 -2.70 -5.86 -3.60
C HIS A 109 -4.17 -5.93 -3.18
N LEU A 110 -5.10 -5.80 -4.13
CA LEU A 110 -6.54 -5.83 -3.81
C LEU A 110 -6.99 -7.21 -3.32
N ALA A 111 -6.43 -8.28 -3.84
CA ALA A 111 -6.68 -9.64 -3.35
C ALA A 111 -6.24 -9.79 -1.89
N SER A 112 -5.08 -9.27 -1.54
CA SER A 112 -4.58 -9.27 -0.16
C SER A 112 -5.50 -8.48 0.77
N ALA A 113 -5.97 -7.31 0.34
CA ALA A 113 -6.92 -6.50 1.09
C ALA A 113 -8.26 -7.25 1.32
N GLN A 114 -8.77 -7.90 0.27
CA GLN A 114 -10.02 -8.66 0.36
C GLN A 114 -9.90 -9.87 1.29
N LEU A 115 -8.81 -10.61 1.22
CA LEU A 115 -8.58 -11.74 2.11
C LEU A 115 -8.44 -11.29 3.57
N LEU A 116 -7.80 -10.15 3.80
CA LEU A 116 -7.73 -9.54 5.12
C LEU A 116 -9.14 -9.20 5.64
N ALA A 117 -9.99 -8.63 4.78
CA ALA A 117 -11.36 -8.31 5.12
C ALA A 117 -12.18 -9.58 5.41
N ASP A 118 -11.99 -10.64 4.65
CA ASP A 118 -12.72 -11.91 4.82
C ASP A 118 -12.35 -12.63 6.13
N THR A 119 -11.17 -12.38 6.68
CA THR A 119 -10.64 -13.06 7.87
C THR A 119 -10.70 -12.21 9.14
N ASN A 120 -11.17 -10.98 9.06
CA ASN A 120 -11.30 -10.07 10.21
C ASN A 120 -12.73 -9.55 10.35
N ASP A 121 -13.14 -9.35 11.59
CA ASP A 121 -14.44 -8.71 11.91
C ASP A 121 -14.37 -7.18 11.71
N ASP A 122 -13.18 -6.62 11.66
CA ASP A 122 -12.97 -5.20 11.45
C ASP A 122 -13.17 -4.80 9.98
N ASN A 123 -13.66 -3.60 9.78
CA ASN A 123 -13.79 -3.01 8.45
C ASN A 123 -12.41 -2.72 7.85
N VAL A 124 -12.12 -3.30 6.70
CA VAL A 124 -10.88 -3.05 5.95
C VAL A 124 -11.14 -2.04 4.85
N VAL A 125 -10.36 -0.98 4.81
CA VAL A 125 -10.43 0.06 3.80
C VAL A 125 -9.11 0.16 3.02
N VAL A 126 -9.18 0.43 1.73
CA VAL A 126 -8.01 0.53 0.86
C VAL A 126 -7.56 1.98 0.77
N LEU A 127 -6.31 2.24 1.10
CA LEU A 127 -5.65 3.53 0.94
C LEU A 127 -4.72 3.47 -0.28
N THR A 128 -5.05 4.22 -1.31
CA THR A 128 -4.27 4.32 -2.54
C THR A 128 -4.29 5.75 -3.09
N LEU A 129 -3.19 6.18 -3.69
CA LEU A 129 -3.10 7.43 -4.45
C LEU A 129 -3.22 7.20 -5.97
N ASP A 130 -3.32 5.96 -6.39
CA ASP A 130 -3.49 5.60 -7.79
C ASP A 130 -4.98 5.55 -8.15
N HIS A 131 -5.42 6.43 -9.05
CA HIS A 131 -6.82 6.49 -9.49
C HIS A 131 -7.31 5.21 -10.15
N ARG A 132 -6.45 4.48 -10.87
CA ARG A 132 -6.79 3.19 -11.48
C ARG A 132 -7.05 2.14 -10.43
N GLN A 133 -6.19 2.09 -9.41
CA GLN A 133 -6.33 1.19 -8.28
C GLN A 133 -7.61 1.50 -7.49
N ALA A 134 -7.88 2.77 -7.22
CA ALA A 134 -9.11 3.21 -6.55
C ALA A 134 -10.36 2.78 -7.32
N GLY A 135 -10.38 3.01 -8.64
CA GLY A 135 -11.50 2.59 -9.49
C GLY A 135 -11.69 1.08 -9.52
N ALA A 136 -10.62 0.31 -9.59
CA ALA A 136 -10.68 -1.15 -9.55
C ALA A 136 -11.17 -1.66 -8.18
N ALA A 137 -10.70 -1.08 -7.09
CA ALA A 137 -11.15 -1.42 -5.74
C ALA A 137 -12.67 -1.23 -5.61
N GLN A 138 -13.19 -0.09 -6.04
CA GLN A 138 -14.63 0.20 -6.04
C GLN A 138 -15.42 -0.79 -6.90
N ALA A 139 -14.93 -1.09 -8.11
CA ALA A 139 -15.58 -2.04 -9.02
C ALA A 139 -15.64 -3.46 -8.44
N LEU A 140 -14.67 -3.81 -7.58
CA LEU A 140 -14.61 -5.11 -6.89
C LEU A 140 -15.37 -5.12 -5.55
N GLY A 141 -16.01 -4.00 -5.18
CA GLY A 141 -16.78 -3.89 -3.93
C GLY A 141 -15.96 -3.62 -2.68
N LEU A 142 -14.68 -3.25 -2.83
CA LEU A 142 -13.83 -2.85 -1.71
C LEU A 142 -14.13 -1.41 -1.31
N THR A 143 -14.03 -1.13 -0.02
CA THR A 143 -14.20 0.23 0.52
C THR A 143 -12.89 1.00 0.42
N LEU A 144 -12.96 2.23 -0.06
CA LEU A 144 -11.80 3.13 -0.07
C LEU A 144 -11.72 3.93 1.23
N TYR A 145 -10.49 4.25 1.62
CA TYR A 145 -10.23 5.22 2.68
C TYR A 145 -10.60 6.62 2.17
N ASP A 146 -11.48 7.34 2.86
CA ASP A 146 -12.02 8.65 2.42
C ASP A 146 -11.21 9.84 2.92
N GLY A 147 -10.01 9.61 3.46
CA GLY A 147 -9.13 10.65 3.95
C GLY A 147 -9.38 11.02 5.41
N PRO A 148 -8.56 11.89 5.99
CA PRO A 148 -8.77 12.37 7.34
C PRO A 148 -10.07 13.16 7.39
N ALA A 149 -10.82 12.99 8.46
CA ALA A 149 -12.01 13.82 8.71
C ALA A 149 -11.63 15.29 8.61
N LYS A 150 -12.33 16.02 7.76
CA LYS A 150 -12.11 17.47 7.60
C LYS A 150 -12.49 18.23 8.86
#